data_46e915b7eef25b361b8babde3b19183b
#
_entry.id   46e915b7eef25b361b8babde3b19183b
#
_cell.length_a   1.000
_cell.length_b   1.000
_cell.length_c   1.000
_cell.angle_alpha   90.00
_cell.angle_beta   90.00
_cell.angle_gamma   90.00
#
_symmetry.space_group_name_H-M   'P 1'
#
loop_
_entity.id
_entity.type
_entity.pdbx_description
1 polymer ?
#
loop_
_entity_poly.entity_id
_entity_poly.type
_entity_poly.pdbx_seq_one_letter_code
_entity_poly.pdbx_strand_id
1 'polypeptide(L)'
;MFIEQKIEEVRKEITIEKKDDPFFWKIECKKIKKLNPLSFYLFKLFSPYGFNDIHSMKHMIHAQSGKQLISKIYRIIKSRNNWVVITHKSLLENINKTYIIQNLKISKKMFLPIDIKFVLNPKKESKKNMCLIDFNKIQFPLLLRTWRKGDFFYPLKMKGKKKLSKYYKEKKFSILKKEHTWLLINGNGSIILILGNRLDDRFKVTENTNKILGITKI
;
A
#
# COMPACT_ATOMS: atom_id res chain seq x y z
N MET A 1 -29.65 -26.03 -0.21
CA MET A 1 -28.96 -26.62 0.98
C MET A 1 -27.68 -27.36 0.60
N PHE A 2 -27.69 -28.47 -0.16
CA PHE A 2 -26.46 -29.22 -0.50
C PHE A 2 -25.42 -28.43 -1.33
N ILE A 3 -25.87 -27.70 -2.36
CA ILE A 3 -25.00 -26.88 -3.22
C ILE A 3 -24.33 -25.75 -2.43
N GLU A 4 -25.07 -25.06 -1.59
CA GLU A 4 -24.54 -23.95 -0.79
C GLU A 4 -23.48 -24.44 0.23
N GLN A 5 -23.77 -25.56 0.85
CA GLN A 5 -22.81 -26.21 1.77
C GLN A 5 -21.51 -26.56 1.03
N LYS A 6 -21.61 -27.13 -0.18
CA LYS A 6 -20.45 -27.45 -1.01
C LYS A 6 -19.67 -26.20 -1.44
N ILE A 7 -20.35 -25.10 -1.78
CA ILE A 7 -19.70 -23.84 -2.12
C ILE A 7 -18.95 -23.28 -0.92
N GLU A 8 -19.50 -23.37 0.29
CA GLU A 8 -18.86 -22.87 1.49
C GLU A 8 -17.63 -23.72 1.88
N GLU A 9 -17.68 -25.04 1.69
CA GLU A 9 -16.50 -25.91 1.83
C GLU A 9 -15.38 -25.48 0.87
N VAL A 10 -15.70 -25.32 -0.41
CA VAL A 10 -14.73 -24.88 -1.42
C VAL A 10 -14.19 -23.48 -1.08
N ARG A 11 -15.07 -22.57 -0.60
CA ARG A 11 -14.64 -21.22 -0.17
C ARG A 11 -13.60 -21.30 0.94
N LYS A 12 -13.83 -22.13 1.95
CA LYS A 12 -12.87 -22.37 3.04
C LYS A 12 -11.55 -22.96 2.52
N GLU A 13 -11.64 -23.96 1.65
CA GLU A 13 -10.47 -24.62 1.07
C GLU A 13 -9.56 -23.66 0.31
N ILE A 14 -10.12 -22.81 -0.56
CA ILE A 14 -9.33 -21.88 -1.38
C ILE A 14 -8.86 -20.64 -0.62
N THR A 15 -9.41 -20.36 0.56
CA THR A 15 -9.12 -19.18 1.37
C THR A 15 -7.81 -19.35 2.11
N ILE A 16 -6.97 -18.28 2.08
CA ILE A 16 -5.77 -18.16 2.92
C ILE A 16 -6.04 -17.22 4.07
N GLU A 17 -6.67 -16.09 3.78
CA GLU A 17 -6.97 -15.03 4.73
C GLU A 17 -8.25 -14.33 4.31
N LYS A 18 -9.14 -14.08 5.26
CA LYS A 18 -10.35 -13.29 5.06
C LYS A 18 -10.55 -12.36 6.24
N LYS A 19 -10.93 -11.11 5.94
CA LYS A 19 -11.35 -10.08 6.90
C LYS A 19 -12.62 -9.44 6.38
N ASP A 20 -13.53 -9.12 7.26
CA ASP A 20 -14.81 -8.54 6.86
C ASP A 20 -14.82 -7.02 6.92
N ASP A 21 -14.04 -6.40 7.83
CA ASP A 21 -13.93 -4.94 7.93
C ASP A 21 -12.47 -4.49 8.13
N PRO A 22 -11.86 -3.79 7.19
CA PRO A 22 -12.32 -3.64 5.79
C PRO A 22 -12.28 -4.98 5.05
N PHE A 23 -13.23 -5.19 4.15
CA PHE A 23 -13.34 -6.47 3.46
C PHE A 23 -12.09 -6.80 2.64
N PHE A 24 -11.51 -7.94 2.95
CA PHE A 24 -10.31 -8.47 2.30
C PHE A 24 -10.39 -9.99 2.24
N TRP A 25 -10.26 -10.56 1.03
CA TRP A 25 -10.26 -12.00 0.83
C TRP A 25 -9.09 -12.42 -0.06
N LYS A 26 -8.15 -13.15 0.51
CA LYS A 26 -6.98 -13.66 -0.17
C LYS A 26 -7.16 -15.13 -0.50
N ILE A 27 -6.99 -15.48 -1.77
CA ILE A 27 -7.38 -16.76 -2.35
C ILE A 27 -6.19 -17.39 -3.06
N GLU A 28 -6.06 -18.69 -2.96
CA GLU A 28 -5.04 -19.47 -3.62
C GLU A 28 -5.41 -19.82 -5.06
N CYS A 29 -4.77 -19.18 -6.05
CA CYS A 29 -5.04 -19.43 -7.46
C CYS A 29 -4.83 -20.88 -7.90
N LYS A 30 -3.87 -21.59 -7.30
CA LYS A 30 -3.60 -23.01 -7.62
C LYS A 30 -4.80 -23.89 -7.29
N LYS A 31 -5.50 -23.62 -6.19
CA LYS A 31 -6.71 -24.34 -5.80
C LYS A 31 -7.90 -23.99 -6.68
N ILE A 32 -8.08 -22.72 -7.05
CA ILE A 32 -9.12 -22.32 -8.00
C ILE A 32 -8.99 -23.09 -9.32
N LYS A 33 -7.77 -23.24 -9.85
CA LYS A 33 -7.52 -23.95 -11.11
C LYS A 33 -7.97 -25.41 -11.10
N LYS A 34 -8.03 -26.05 -9.93
CA LYS A 34 -8.43 -27.45 -9.77
C LYS A 34 -9.94 -27.66 -9.67
N LEU A 35 -10.72 -26.58 -9.53
CA LEU A 35 -12.16 -26.67 -9.39
C LEU A 35 -12.82 -27.18 -10.70
N ASN A 36 -13.71 -28.15 -10.59
CA ASN A 36 -14.44 -28.72 -11.71
C ASN A 36 -15.92 -28.90 -11.36
N PRO A 37 -16.87 -28.31 -12.11
CA PRO A 37 -16.68 -27.40 -13.27
C PRO A 37 -16.22 -25.99 -12.84
N LEU A 38 -15.11 -25.55 -13.43
CA LEU A 38 -14.51 -24.24 -13.06
C LEU A 38 -15.47 -23.06 -13.21
N SER A 39 -16.24 -23.02 -14.31
CA SER A 39 -17.18 -21.93 -14.58
C SER A 39 -18.25 -21.81 -13.48
N PHE A 40 -18.78 -22.94 -13.04
CA PHE A 40 -19.79 -23.00 -11.99
C PHE A 40 -19.26 -22.43 -10.66
N TYR A 41 -18.08 -22.89 -10.23
CA TYR A 41 -17.49 -22.42 -8.99
C TYR A 41 -17.08 -20.95 -9.07
N LEU A 42 -16.51 -20.48 -10.19
CA LEU A 42 -16.21 -19.07 -10.36
C LEU A 42 -17.48 -18.22 -10.25
N PHE A 43 -18.55 -18.61 -10.89
CA PHE A 43 -19.83 -17.89 -10.77
C PHE A 43 -20.32 -17.88 -9.33
N LYS A 44 -20.47 -19.04 -8.70
CA LYS A 44 -21.02 -19.16 -7.33
C LYS A 44 -20.18 -18.44 -6.27
N LEU A 45 -18.86 -18.45 -6.41
CA LEU A 45 -17.96 -17.82 -5.45
C LEU A 45 -17.88 -16.30 -5.60
N PHE A 46 -17.98 -15.78 -6.83
CA PHE A 46 -17.65 -14.38 -7.10
C PHE A 46 -18.83 -13.51 -7.56
N SER A 47 -19.93 -14.09 -8.01
CA SER A 47 -21.15 -13.33 -8.35
C SER A 47 -21.71 -12.51 -7.17
N PRO A 48 -21.65 -12.97 -5.90
CA PRO A 48 -22.07 -12.14 -4.76
C PRO A 48 -21.27 -10.86 -4.59
N TYR A 49 -20.08 -10.79 -5.19
CA TYR A 49 -19.20 -9.62 -5.20
C TYR A 49 -19.31 -8.81 -6.51
N GLY A 50 -20.29 -9.15 -7.38
CA GLY A 50 -20.55 -8.46 -8.64
C GLY A 50 -19.64 -8.84 -9.79
N PHE A 51 -18.98 -9.99 -9.75
CA PHE A 51 -18.14 -10.52 -10.84
C PHE A 51 -18.91 -11.64 -11.58
N ASN A 52 -19.70 -11.23 -12.59
CA ASN A 52 -20.56 -12.14 -13.35
C ASN A 52 -19.94 -12.58 -14.69
N ASP A 53 -18.92 -11.89 -15.17
CA ASP A 53 -18.20 -12.25 -16.40
C ASP A 53 -17.21 -13.38 -16.13
N ILE A 54 -17.67 -14.60 -16.39
CA ILE A 54 -16.88 -15.83 -16.17
C ILE A 54 -15.68 -15.91 -17.11
N HIS A 55 -15.79 -15.34 -18.31
CA HIS A 55 -14.67 -15.32 -19.26
C HIS A 55 -13.51 -14.49 -18.70
N SER A 56 -13.76 -13.26 -18.27
CA SER A 56 -12.78 -12.41 -17.61
C SER A 56 -12.22 -13.03 -16.34
N MET A 57 -13.05 -13.76 -15.56
CA MET A 57 -12.59 -14.46 -14.36
C MET A 57 -11.60 -15.59 -14.69
N LYS A 58 -11.87 -16.39 -15.73
CA LYS A 58 -10.94 -17.42 -16.20
C LYS A 58 -9.61 -16.81 -16.66
N HIS A 59 -9.67 -15.73 -17.45
CA HIS A 59 -8.46 -15.00 -17.85
C HIS A 59 -7.67 -14.47 -16.66
N MET A 60 -8.36 -13.98 -15.62
CA MET A 60 -7.71 -13.45 -14.41
C MET A 60 -6.87 -14.51 -13.69
N ILE A 61 -7.28 -15.78 -13.70
CA ILE A 61 -6.53 -16.87 -13.07
C ILE A 61 -5.14 -17.03 -13.71
N HIS A 62 -5.05 -16.86 -15.03
CA HIS A 62 -3.81 -17.01 -15.81
C HIS A 62 -3.08 -15.68 -16.06
N ALA A 63 -3.69 -14.55 -15.71
CA ALA A 63 -3.15 -13.24 -15.97
C ALA A 63 -1.83 -12.98 -15.21
N GLN A 64 -1.06 -12.03 -15.73
CA GLN A 64 0.13 -11.54 -15.05
C GLN A 64 -0.22 -10.83 -13.73
N SER A 65 0.73 -10.87 -12.82
CA SER A 65 0.62 -10.14 -11.55
C SER A 65 0.37 -8.65 -11.78
N GLY A 66 -0.63 -8.13 -11.10
CA GLY A 66 -1.06 -6.74 -11.25
C GLY A 66 -2.31 -6.53 -12.12
N LYS A 67 -2.77 -7.56 -12.85
CA LYS A 67 -4.07 -7.51 -13.53
C LYS A 67 -5.19 -7.35 -12.50
N GLN A 68 -6.22 -6.59 -12.86
CA GLN A 68 -7.37 -6.31 -12.00
C GLN A 68 -8.68 -6.52 -12.74
N LEU A 69 -9.70 -6.98 -12.00
CA LEU A 69 -11.10 -6.90 -12.36
C LEU A 69 -11.80 -6.01 -11.34
N ILE A 70 -12.73 -5.18 -11.79
CA ILE A 70 -13.42 -4.20 -10.95
C ILE A 70 -14.91 -4.40 -11.11
N SER A 71 -15.63 -4.58 -10.00
CA SER A 71 -17.08 -4.51 -9.89
C SER A 71 -17.52 -3.16 -9.31
N LYS A 72 -18.80 -2.98 -9.08
CA LYS A 72 -19.36 -1.75 -8.49
C LYS A 72 -18.74 -1.44 -7.11
N ILE A 73 -18.54 -2.44 -6.27
CA ILE A 73 -18.09 -2.29 -4.87
C ILE A 73 -16.71 -2.90 -4.65
N TYR A 74 -16.40 -4.01 -5.31
CA TYR A 74 -15.19 -4.79 -5.08
C TYR A 74 -14.23 -4.75 -6.26
N ARG A 75 -12.98 -5.13 -6.00
CA ARG A 75 -12.01 -5.45 -7.05
C ARG A 75 -11.24 -6.71 -6.70
N ILE A 76 -10.85 -7.44 -7.73
CA ILE A 76 -9.93 -8.57 -7.63
C ILE A 76 -8.58 -8.13 -8.19
N ILE A 77 -7.51 -8.42 -7.48
CA ILE A 77 -6.14 -8.13 -7.91
C ILE A 77 -5.35 -9.44 -7.97
N LYS A 78 -4.76 -9.73 -9.12
CA LYS A 78 -3.79 -10.81 -9.25
C LYS A 78 -2.49 -10.42 -8.55
N SER A 79 -2.06 -11.18 -7.55
CA SER A 79 -0.80 -10.95 -6.87
C SER A 79 0.38 -11.67 -7.54
N ARG A 80 1.62 -11.31 -7.17
CA ARG A 80 2.83 -11.93 -7.72
C ARG A 80 2.97 -13.41 -7.42
N ASN A 81 2.44 -13.86 -6.29
CA ASN A 81 2.57 -15.24 -5.81
C ASN A 81 1.40 -16.12 -6.25
N ASN A 82 0.78 -15.81 -7.40
CA ASN A 82 -0.40 -16.51 -7.92
C ASN A 82 -1.64 -16.42 -6.99
N TRP A 83 -1.72 -15.39 -6.17
CA TRP A 83 -2.86 -15.12 -5.32
C TRP A 83 -3.84 -14.18 -6.00
N VAL A 84 -5.12 -14.46 -5.87
CA VAL A 84 -6.17 -13.50 -6.19
C VAL A 84 -6.58 -12.84 -4.88
N VAL A 85 -6.66 -11.51 -4.87
CA VAL A 85 -7.05 -10.73 -3.69
C VAL A 85 -8.30 -9.95 -4.03
N ILE A 86 -9.32 -10.05 -3.19
CA ILE A 86 -10.53 -9.24 -3.27
C ILE A 86 -10.44 -8.17 -2.19
N THR A 87 -10.62 -6.90 -2.56
CA THR A 87 -10.61 -5.78 -1.64
C THR A 87 -11.81 -4.89 -1.87
N HIS A 88 -12.37 -4.32 -0.82
CA HIS A 88 -13.44 -3.36 -0.92
C HIS A 88 -12.99 -2.08 -1.65
N LYS A 89 -13.79 -1.56 -2.56
CA LYS A 89 -13.43 -0.39 -3.39
C LYS A 89 -13.23 0.88 -2.56
N SER A 90 -13.90 1.03 -1.42
CA SER A 90 -13.78 2.19 -0.53
C SER A 90 -12.36 2.40 0.01
N LEU A 91 -11.53 1.36 0.07
CA LEU A 91 -10.12 1.50 0.40
C LEU A 91 -9.36 2.36 -0.62
N LEU A 92 -9.87 2.50 -1.85
CA LEU A 92 -9.29 3.33 -2.91
C LEU A 92 -9.59 4.82 -2.72
N GLU A 93 -10.70 5.17 -2.09
CA GLU A 93 -11.13 6.56 -1.94
C GLU A 93 -10.16 7.36 -1.05
N ASN A 94 -9.50 6.70 -0.11
CA ASN A 94 -8.49 7.32 0.74
C ASN A 94 -7.12 7.46 0.08
N ILE A 95 -6.85 6.71 -0.99
CA ILE A 95 -5.53 6.64 -1.64
C ILE A 95 -5.14 7.95 -2.33
N ASN A 96 -6.11 8.72 -2.82
CA ASN A 96 -5.85 9.97 -3.53
C ASN A 96 -5.87 11.22 -2.64
N LYS A 97 -6.18 11.08 -1.35
CA LYS A 97 -6.20 12.21 -0.43
C LYS A 97 -4.78 12.70 -0.13
N THR A 98 -4.67 14.01 0.01
CA THR A 98 -3.45 14.68 0.47
C THR A 98 -3.75 15.36 1.78
N TYR A 99 -2.95 15.10 2.80
CA TYR A 99 -3.05 15.68 4.12
C TYR A 99 -1.96 16.74 4.25
N ILE A 100 -2.33 17.94 4.70
CA ILE A 100 -1.44 19.09 4.80
C ILE A 100 -1.06 19.27 6.28
N ILE A 101 0.23 19.19 6.59
CA ILE A 101 0.78 19.36 7.93
C ILE A 101 1.44 20.73 7.98
N GLN A 102 0.75 21.71 8.54
CA GLN A 102 1.22 23.11 8.62
C GLN A 102 2.44 23.27 9.54
N ASN A 103 2.49 22.51 10.63
CA ASN A 103 3.62 22.48 11.56
C ASN A 103 3.55 21.22 12.43
N LEU A 104 4.61 20.93 13.19
CA LEU A 104 4.69 19.72 14.03
C LEU A 104 3.74 19.74 15.25
N LYS A 105 3.31 20.91 15.73
CA LYS A 105 2.38 21.03 16.86
C LYS A 105 0.97 20.60 16.43
N ILE A 106 0.55 21.02 15.24
CA ILE A 106 -0.76 20.69 14.67
C ILE A 106 -0.84 19.22 14.29
N SER A 107 0.25 18.60 13.85
CA SER A 107 0.26 17.18 13.46
C SER A 107 -0.23 16.23 14.56
N LYS A 108 -0.05 16.58 15.82
CA LYS A 108 -0.53 15.80 16.98
C LYS A 108 -2.05 15.82 17.15
N LYS A 109 -2.73 16.81 16.58
CA LYS A 109 -4.19 16.99 16.66
C LYS A 109 -4.91 16.60 15.36
N MET A 110 -4.16 16.27 14.31
CA MET A 110 -4.72 15.89 13.02
C MET A 110 -5.05 14.41 12.97
N PHE A 111 -6.21 14.08 12.42
CA PHE A 111 -6.55 12.72 12.04
C PHE A 111 -5.79 12.38 10.73
N LEU A 112 -4.65 11.71 10.86
CA LEU A 112 -3.86 11.23 9.73
C LEU A 112 -4.27 9.79 9.39
N PRO A 113 -4.14 9.38 8.12
CA PRO A 113 -4.56 8.03 7.68
C PRO A 113 -3.62 6.91 8.17
N ILE A 114 -2.54 7.29 8.82
CA ILE A 114 -1.54 6.40 9.42
C ILE A 114 -0.98 7.04 10.70
N ASP A 115 -0.66 6.22 11.67
CA ASP A 115 -0.05 6.69 12.90
C ASP A 115 1.41 7.03 12.68
N ILE A 116 1.71 8.33 12.73
CA ILE A 116 3.06 8.89 12.58
C ILE A 116 3.38 9.71 13.83
N LYS A 117 4.53 9.44 14.40
CA LYS A 117 5.09 10.25 15.50
C LYS A 117 6.27 11.06 14.99
N PHE A 118 6.22 12.37 15.24
CA PHE A 118 7.30 13.32 15.01
C PHE A 118 7.94 13.69 16.35
N VAL A 119 9.25 13.59 16.45
CA VAL A 119 10.02 13.93 17.65
C VAL A 119 11.17 14.83 17.27
N LEU A 120 11.18 16.04 17.80
CA LEU A 120 12.27 16.98 17.57
C LEU A 120 13.41 16.68 18.55
N ASN A 121 14.66 16.62 18.05
CA ASN A 121 15.87 16.29 18.79
C ASN A 121 15.69 15.04 19.68
N PRO A 122 15.40 13.85 19.08
CA PRO A 122 15.15 12.63 19.85
C PRO A 122 16.37 12.23 20.67
N LYS A 123 16.15 11.72 21.90
CA LYS A 123 17.19 11.16 22.76
C LYS A 123 17.90 9.97 22.08
N LYS A 124 19.16 9.70 22.43
CA LYS A 124 19.99 8.66 21.81
C LYS A 124 19.31 7.28 21.77
N GLU A 125 18.65 6.90 22.85
CA GLU A 125 17.92 5.62 22.99
C GLU A 125 16.73 5.49 22.05
N SER A 126 16.01 6.60 21.80
CA SER A 126 14.84 6.63 20.92
C SER A 126 15.19 6.57 19.43
N LYS A 127 16.47 6.84 19.07
CA LYS A 127 16.89 6.93 17.66
C LYS A 127 16.84 5.60 16.91
N LYS A 128 16.97 4.47 17.60
CA LYS A 128 17.05 3.13 16.96
C LYS A 128 15.83 2.80 16.07
N ASN A 129 14.66 3.29 16.42
CA ASN A 129 13.39 2.96 15.73
C ASN A 129 12.85 4.14 14.91
N MET A 130 13.64 5.20 14.69
CA MET A 130 13.23 6.40 14.00
C MET A 130 14.01 6.62 12.72
N CYS A 131 13.32 7.14 11.69
CA CYS A 131 13.99 7.76 10.56
C CYS A 131 14.43 9.17 10.97
N LEU A 132 15.75 9.42 10.97
CA LEU A 132 16.32 10.70 11.35
C LEU A 132 16.51 11.59 10.13
N ILE A 133 16.04 12.83 10.24
CA ILE A 133 15.99 13.82 9.15
C ILE A 133 16.61 15.11 9.65
N ASP A 134 17.38 15.78 8.78
CA ASP A 134 17.86 17.13 9.03
C ASP A 134 16.69 18.12 8.99
N PHE A 135 16.32 18.63 10.18
CA PHE A 135 15.18 19.54 10.32
C PHE A 135 15.39 20.88 9.60
N ASN A 136 16.64 21.33 9.44
CA ASN A 136 16.95 22.60 8.78
C ASN A 136 16.60 22.57 7.27
N LYS A 137 16.46 21.37 6.68
CA LYS A 137 16.07 21.18 5.28
C LYS A 137 14.53 21.07 5.08
N ILE A 138 13.79 21.06 6.18
CA ILE A 138 12.32 20.94 6.15
C ILE A 138 11.69 22.32 5.88
N GLN A 139 10.80 22.33 4.92
CA GLN A 139 9.96 23.47 4.57
C GLN A 139 8.50 23.10 4.74
N PHE A 140 7.79 23.83 5.58
CA PHE A 140 6.34 23.66 5.74
C PHE A 140 5.56 24.43 4.66
N PRO A 141 4.31 24.01 4.34
CA PRO A 141 3.62 22.85 4.87
C PRO A 141 4.21 21.52 4.35
N LEU A 142 4.21 20.48 5.18
CA LEU A 142 4.48 19.15 4.71
C LEU A 142 3.21 18.50 4.16
N LEU A 143 3.37 17.65 3.14
CA LEU A 143 2.26 16.90 2.58
C LEU A 143 2.43 15.41 2.85
N LEU A 144 1.35 14.77 3.29
CA LEU A 144 1.27 13.32 3.41
C LEU A 144 0.32 12.80 2.33
N ARG A 145 0.84 12.05 1.37
CA ARG A 145 0.08 11.47 0.26
C ARG A 145 0.65 10.15 -0.21
N THR A 146 -0.11 9.44 -1.00
CA THR A 146 0.39 8.29 -1.74
C THR A 146 1.16 8.74 -2.99
N TRP A 147 1.81 7.78 -3.65
CA TRP A 147 2.62 8.05 -4.82
C TRP A 147 1.79 8.47 -6.05
N ARG A 148 2.41 9.24 -6.95
CA ARG A 148 1.83 9.67 -8.24
C ARG A 148 2.79 9.34 -9.39
N LYS A 149 2.23 9.22 -10.59
CA LYS A 149 3.05 9.05 -11.81
C LYS A 149 3.98 10.26 -11.95
N GLY A 150 5.27 10.00 -12.18
CA GLY A 150 6.28 11.06 -12.26
C GLY A 150 7.10 11.24 -10.98
N ASP A 151 6.63 10.79 -9.82
CA ASP A 151 7.37 10.90 -8.56
C ASP A 151 8.76 10.30 -8.66
N PHE A 152 9.73 11.01 -8.11
CA PHE A 152 11.11 10.58 -7.99
C PHE A 152 11.72 11.04 -6.67
N PHE A 153 12.79 10.40 -6.24
CA PHE A 153 13.56 10.74 -5.05
C PHE A 153 15.02 10.35 -5.23
N TYR A 154 15.87 10.76 -4.31
CA TYR A 154 17.26 10.38 -4.25
C TYR A 154 17.47 9.37 -3.12
N PRO A 155 17.56 8.06 -3.41
CA PRO A 155 17.60 7.06 -2.36
C PRO A 155 18.85 7.22 -1.50
N LEU A 156 18.71 7.20 -0.18
CA LEU A 156 19.82 7.30 0.77
C LEU A 156 20.95 6.33 0.40
N LYS A 157 22.20 6.84 0.37
CA LYS A 157 23.42 6.09 -0.02
C LYS A 157 23.42 5.59 -1.48
N MET A 158 22.68 6.23 -2.38
CA MET A 158 22.72 5.93 -3.82
C MET A 158 22.99 7.22 -4.62
N LYS A 159 23.76 7.10 -5.69
CA LYS A 159 23.98 8.23 -6.60
C LYS A 159 22.79 8.43 -7.54
N GLY A 160 22.37 9.68 -7.69
CA GLY A 160 21.36 10.11 -8.66
C GLY A 160 19.90 9.88 -8.27
N LYS A 161 19.01 10.48 -9.06
CA LYS A 161 17.57 10.39 -8.88
C LYS A 161 16.99 9.07 -9.37
N LYS A 162 15.98 8.57 -8.69
CA LYS A 162 15.29 7.33 -9.04
C LYS A 162 13.78 7.55 -9.12
N LYS A 163 13.15 7.18 -10.24
CA LYS A 163 11.69 7.17 -10.34
C LYS A 163 11.10 6.23 -9.29
N LEU A 164 10.08 6.67 -8.58
CA LEU A 164 9.46 5.90 -7.52
C LEU A 164 8.82 4.59 -8.04
N SER A 165 8.27 4.62 -9.26
CA SER A 165 7.77 3.43 -9.94
C SER A 165 8.85 2.35 -10.15
N LYS A 166 10.10 2.75 -10.50
CA LYS A 166 11.24 1.84 -10.64
C LYS A 166 11.66 1.28 -9.28
N TYR A 167 11.73 2.13 -8.26
CA TYR A 167 12.02 1.70 -6.88
C TYR A 167 11.03 0.64 -6.39
N TYR A 168 9.74 0.87 -6.57
CA TYR A 168 8.70 -0.10 -6.19
C TYR A 168 8.80 -1.42 -6.96
N LYS A 169 9.15 -1.37 -8.26
CA LYS A 169 9.36 -2.57 -9.08
C LYS A 169 10.53 -3.40 -8.54
N GLU A 170 11.68 -2.77 -8.28
CA GLU A 170 12.88 -3.41 -7.72
C GLU A 170 12.63 -4.01 -6.34
N LYS A 171 11.89 -3.29 -5.48
CA LYS A 171 11.48 -3.78 -4.15
C LYS A 171 10.33 -4.78 -4.20
N LYS A 172 9.88 -5.17 -5.39
CA LYS A 172 8.79 -6.13 -5.60
C LYS A 172 7.49 -5.78 -4.87
N PHE A 173 7.16 -4.48 -4.77
CA PHE A 173 5.91 -4.06 -4.15
C PHE A 173 4.72 -4.56 -4.95
N SER A 174 3.75 -5.18 -4.26
CA SER A 174 2.43 -5.45 -4.83
C SER A 174 1.67 -4.14 -5.11
N ILE A 175 0.61 -4.20 -5.90
CA ILE A 175 -0.26 -3.04 -6.15
C ILE A 175 -0.78 -2.48 -4.83
N LEU A 176 -1.33 -3.33 -3.97
CA LEU A 176 -1.83 -2.93 -2.65
C LEU A 176 -0.75 -2.24 -1.81
N LYS A 177 0.46 -2.81 -1.76
CA LYS A 177 1.57 -2.19 -1.02
C LYS A 177 1.92 -0.82 -1.56
N LYS A 178 1.91 -0.61 -2.89
CA LYS A 178 2.15 0.70 -3.50
C LYS A 178 1.06 1.71 -3.10
N GLU A 179 -0.19 1.30 -3.16
CA GLU A 179 -1.35 2.14 -2.84
C GLU A 179 -1.40 2.54 -1.37
N HIS A 180 -0.98 1.65 -0.45
CA HIS A 180 -0.93 1.92 0.99
C HIS A 180 0.42 2.46 1.48
N THR A 181 1.35 2.77 0.57
CA THR A 181 2.63 3.37 0.94
C THR A 181 2.53 4.88 0.86
N TRP A 182 2.61 5.52 2.02
CA TRP A 182 2.55 6.96 2.17
C TRP A 182 3.92 7.61 1.98
N LEU A 183 3.91 8.80 1.40
CA LEU A 183 5.06 9.66 1.19
C LEU A 183 4.92 10.90 2.05
N LEU A 184 6.00 11.26 2.72
CA LEU A 184 6.15 12.59 3.32
C LEU A 184 6.86 13.49 2.31
N ILE A 185 6.20 14.58 1.94
CA ILE A 185 6.63 15.53 0.93
C ILE A 185 6.96 16.86 1.62
N ASN A 186 8.05 17.47 1.24
CA ASN A 186 8.49 18.80 1.70
C ASN A 186 7.66 19.91 1.05
N GLY A 187 7.62 21.09 1.63
CA GLY A 187 6.90 22.25 1.08
C GLY A 187 7.34 22.64 -0.33
N ASN A 188 8.58 22.35 -0.73
CA ASN A 188 9.07 22.53 -2.09
C ASN A 188 8.72 21.37 -3.07
N GLY A 189 7.86 20.42 -2.66
CA GLY A 189 7.43 19.28 -3.47
C GLY A 189 8.40 18.10 -3.50
N SER A 190 9.57 18.17 -2.86
CA SER A 190 10.53 17.07 -2.80
C SER A 190 10.03 15.96 -1.88
N ILE A 191 10.21 14.69 -2.27
CA ILE A 191 9.96 13.56 -1.38
C ILE A 191 11.02 13.57 -0.28
N ILE A 192 10.59 13.59 1.00
CA ILE A 192 11.48 13.45 2.15
C ILE A 192 11.68 11.98 2.47
N LEU A 193 10.57 11.26 2.60
CA LEU A 193 10.55 9.90 3.13
C LEU A 193 9.45 9.06 2.49
N ILE A 194 9.79 7.87 2.05
CA ILE A 194 8.85 6.80 1.78
C ILE A 194 8.61 6.09 3.12
N LEU A 195 7.47 6.37 3.76
CA LEU A 195 7.19 5.94 5.13
C LEU A 195 7.32 4.43 5.31
N GLY A 196 8.07 4.04 6.35
CA GLY A 196 8.40 2.65 6.63
C GLY A 196 9.36 2.00 5.61
N ASN A 197 9.98 2.77 4.69
CA ASN A 197 10.86 2.20 3.66
C ASN A 197 12.19 2.95 3.50
N ARG A 198 12.21 4.15 2.90
CA ARG A 198 13.46 4.78 2.48
C ARG A 198 13.44 6.29 2.60
N LEU A 199 14.49 6.85 3.18
CA LEU A 199 14.78 8.28 3.23
C LEU A 199 15.35 8.76 1.88
N ASP A 200 15.03 9.99 1.51
CA ASP A 200 15.73 10.72 0.46
C ASP A 200 17.06 11.27 0.99
N ASP A 201 18.14 11.06 0.24
CA ASP A 201 19.51 11.39 0.66
C ASP A 201 19.73 12.88 0.95
N ARG A 202 18.95 13.75 0.30
CA ARG A 202 19.00 15.20 0.49
C ARG A 202 18.62 15.63 1.90
N PHE A 203 17.80 14.83 2.60
CA PHE A 203 17.29 15.12 3.94
C PHE A 203 18.01 14.36 5.06
N LYS A 204 19.06 13.63 4.75
CA LYS A 204 19.86 12.90 5.75
C LYS A 204 20.50 13.83 6.76
N VAL A 205 20.64 13.34 7.97
CA VAL A 205 21.47 13.96 9.02
C VAL A 205 22.93 13.88 8.62
N THR A 206 23.66 14.98 8.80
CA THR A 206 25.09 15.12 8.55
C THR A 206 25.75 15.67 9.81
N GLU A 207 27.08 15.78 9.81
CA GLU A 207 27.85 16.39 10.92
C GLU A 207 27.45 17.85 11.17
N ASN A 208 27.02 18.57 10.12
CA ASN A 208 26.58 19.96 10.21
C ASN A 208 25.11 20.11 10.61
N THR A 209 24.40 19.03 10.95
CA THR A 209 22.98 19.08 11.33
C THR A 209 22.83 19.49 12.79
N ASN A 210 22.31 20.70 13.03
CA ASN A 210 22.09 21.22 14.37
C ASN A 210 20.73 20.76 14.98
N LYS A 211 19.76 20.44 14.13
CA LYS A 211 18.40 20.11 14.58
C LYS A 211 17.88 18.86 13.85
N ILE A 212 17.51 17.85 14.61
CA ILE A 212 17.11 16.54 14.06
C ILE A 212 15.61 16.34 14.26
N LEU A 213 14.92 15.87 13.20
CA LEU A 213 13.56 15.38 13.28
C LEU A 213 13.55 13.85 13.20
N GLY A 214 13.10 13.20 14.25
CA GLY A 214 12.83 11.76 14.26
C GLY A 214 11.41 11.47 13.83
N ILE A 215 11.23 10.55 12.89
CA ILE A 215 9.93 10.09 12.39
C ILE A 215 9.80 8.60 12.61
N THR A 216 8.73 8.19 13.28
CA THR A 216 8.34 6.78 13.45
C THR A 216 6.95 6.56 12.88
N LYS A 217 6.78 5.49 12.10
CA LYS A 217 5.46 4.93 11.80
C LYS A 217 5.14 3.94 12.93
N ILE A 218 4.05 4.17 13.63
CA ILE A 218 3.54 3.30 14.70
C ILE A 218 2.73 2.17 14.08
#